data_9e6cc71c85e5fd624e091f05fb21c41d
#
_entry.id   9e6cc71c85e5fd624e091f05fb21c41d
#
_cell.length_a   1.000
_cell.length_b   1.000
_cell.length_c   1.000
_cell.angle_alpha   90.00
_cell.angle_beta   90.00
_cell.angle_gamma   90.00
#
_symmetry.space_group_name_H-M   'P 1'
#
loop_
_entity.id
_entity.type
_entity.pdbx_description
1 polymer ?
#
loop_
_entity_poly.entity_id
_entity_poly.type
_entity_poly.pdbx_seq_one_letter_code
_entity_poly.pdbx_strand_id
1 'polypeptide(L)'
;MQNNVGLQTAYWSGTTPALDIHQIIELTKKANMDTIELKAGDFVPLTTEGRAALRKEIEDAGLSITINGTGLRPERDVSSSDKESHKAGIKHLCHMLDLSKEMGAELFSGIPYGLWNTRPGADDDAIAMKKERRANAIRGLKEVAKHAEEVGVVICLEIVNRFEQYIANTAEEGIAICEEINNSYCKLLLDTFHMNIEEDYIPDAIKAASDKGYLGYIHIGEANRKIPNGGKKTNIDWEAIAATIKDIGYDGPFVMEPFVLESSSSAKSVSLWREIKDGTDIDGLVADAAAGVKFFKSL
;
A
#
# COMPACT_ATOMS: atom_id res chain seq x y z
N MET A 1 -20.97 1.71 1.48
CA MET A 1 -20.28 1.14 0.29
C MET A 1 -20.27 -0.38 0.37
N GLN A 2 -20.24 -1.09 -0.77
CA GLN A 2 -20.23 -2.57 -0.80
C GLN A 2 -18.83 -3.16 -1.03
N ASN A 3 -17.84 -2.29 -1.20
CA ASN A 3 -16.45 -2.70 -1.42
C ASN A 3 -15.91 -3.52 -0.24
N ASN A 4 -15.01 -4.44 -0.53
CA ASN A 4 -14.27 -5.15 0.47
C ASN A 4 -13.41 -4.19 1.30
N VAL A 5 -13.39 -4.38 2.61
CA VAL A 5 -12.57 -3.59 3.54
C VAL A 5 -11.51 -4.51 4.13
N GLY A 6 -10.26 -4.09 4.07
CA GLY A 6 -9.13 -4.85 4.54
C GLY A 6 -8.27 -4.11 5.55
N LEU A 7 -7.30 -4.85 6.08
CA LEU A 7 -6.34 -4.35 7.06
C LEU A 7 -4.95 -4.91 6.78
N GLN A 8 -3.95 -4.05 6.81
CA GLN A 8 -2.56 -4.47 6.66
C GLN A 8 -2.04 -5.13 7.94
N THR A 9 -1.27 -6.21 7.80
CA THR A 9 -0.69 -6.98 8.93
C THR A 9 0.21 -6.13 9.83
N ALA A 10 0.77 -5.01 9.33
CA ALA A 10 1.56 -4.07 10.12
C ALA A 10 0.81 -3.49 11.32
N TYR A 11 -0.52 -3.36 11.24
CA TYR A 11 -1.35 -2.87 12.35
C TYR A 11 -1.14 -3.62 13.65
N TRP A 12 -0.93 -4.93 13.55
CA TRP A 12 -0.74 -5.80 14.71
C TRP A 12 0.71 -5.84 15.22
N SER A 13 1.63 -5.17 14.52
CA SER A 13 3.03 -5.08 14.93
C SER A 13 3.16 -4.22 16.19
N GLY A 14 3.90 -4.71 17.17
CA GLY A 14 4.11 -4.00 18.43
C GLY A 14 3.17 -4.39 19.58
N THR A 15 2.24 -5.32 19.35
CA THR A 15 1.41 -5.89 20.42
C THR A 15 2.25 -6.66 21.45
N THR A 16 1.74 -6.71 22.67
CA THR A 16 2.36 -7.52 23.74
C THR A 16 1.29 -8.44 24.34
N PRO A 17 1.43 -9.79 24.18
CA PRO A 17 2.52 -10.49 23.49
C PRO A 17 2.54 -10.22 21.97
N ALA A 18 3.69 -10.43 21.32
CA ALA A 18 3.81 -10.36 19.87
C ALA A 18 2.97 -11.48 19.23
N LEU A 19 2.28 -11.12 18.14
CA LEU A 19 1.40 -12.04 17.41
C LEU A 19 2.14 -12.68 16.23
N ASP A 20 1.87 -13.97 16.00
CA ASP A 20 2.24 -14.64 14.77
C ASP A 20 1.20 -14.42 13.66
N ILE A 21 1.53 -14.86 12.43
CA ILE A 21 0.65 -14.63 11.28
C ILE A 21 -0.70 -15.36 11.42
N HIS A 22 -0.74 -16.51 12.09
CA HIS A 22 -1.98 -17.30 12.29
C HIS A 22 -2.94 -16.55 13.22
N GLN A 23 -2.40 -15.99 14.31
CA GLN A 23 -3.17 -15.15 15.24
C GLN A 23 -3.66 -13.87 14.55
N ILE A 24 -2.83 -13.26 13.68
CA ILE A 24 -3.22 -12.07 12.90
C ILE A 24 -4.39 -12.37 11.97
N ILE A 25 -4.41 -13.53 11.30
CA ILE A 25 -5.53 -13.95 10.44
C ILE A 25 -6.83 -14.07 11.26
N GLU A 26 -6.78 -14.73 12.41
CA GLU A 26 -7.93 -14.87 13.31
C GLU A 26 -8.46 -13.51 13.80
N LEU A 27 -7.57 -12.59 14.19
CA LEU A 27 -7.96 -11.26 14.67
C LEU A 27 -8.51 -10.39 13.52
N THR A 28 -7.95 -10.50 12.32
CA THR A 28 -8.44 -9.81 11.13
C THR A 28 -9.87 -10.26 10.79
N LYS A 29 -10.11 -11.57 10.85
CA LYS A 29 -11.47 -12.13 10.71
C LYS A 29 -12.40 -11.66 11.84
N LYS A 30 -11.95 -11.68 13.11
CA LYS A 30 -12.72 -11.21 14.28
C LYS A 30 -13.11 -9.73 14.14
N ALA A 31 -12.29 -8.92 13.47
CA ALA A 31 -12.58 -7.53 13.15
C ALA A 31 -13.57 -7.35 11.98
N ASN A 32 -14.12 -8.43 11.42
CA ASN A 32 -15.03 -8.45 10.27
C ASN A 32 -14.43 -7.83 8.98
N MET A 33 -13.14 -8.01 8.77
CA MET A 33 -12.49 -7.66 7.51
C MET A 33 -12.87 -8.64 6.40
N ASP A 34 -12.86 -8.13 5.16
CA ASP A 34 -13.05 -8.92 3.95
C ASP A 34 -11.70 -9.27 3.29
N THR A 35 -10.64 -8.49 3.61
CA THR A 35 -9.32 -8.60 2.99
C THR A 35 -8.23 -8.51 4.05
N ILE A 36 -7.17 -9.30 3.90
CA ILE A 36 -5.92 -9.15 4.63
C ILE A 36 -4.84 -8.66 3.67
N GLU A 37 -4.10 -7.62 4.05
CA GLU A 37 -2.94 -7.19 3.29
C GLU A 37 -1.65 -7.65 3.94
N LEU A 38 -0.91 -8.49 3.22
CA LEU A 38 0.35 -9.07 3.68
C LEU A 38 1.53 -8.17 3.34
N LYS A 39 2.51 -8.12 4.24
CA LYS A 39 3.83 -7.56 3.95
C LYS A 39 4.77 -8.64 3.43
N ALA A 40 5.81 -8.25 2.70
CA ALA A 40 6.83 -9.18 2.20
C ALA A 40 7.39 -10.12 3.30
N GLY A 41 7.57 -9.61 4.53
CA GLY A 41 8.05 -10.40 5.65
C GLY A 41 7.16 -11.56 6.09
N ASP A 42 5.88 -11.50 5.75
CA ASP A 42 4.88 -12.48 6.19
C ASP A 42 4.94 -13.78 5.34
N PHE A 43 5.42 -13.72 4.10
CA PHE A 43 5.36 -14.86 3.17
C PHE A 43 6.67 -15.15 2.40
N VAL A 44 7.52 -14.15 2.15
CA VAL A 44 8.78 -14.35 1.37
C VAL A 44 9.72 -15.38 2.01
N PRO A 45 9.88 -15.45 3.35
CA PRO A 45 10.74 -16.45 3.97
C PRO A 45 10.21 -17.89 3.91
N LEU A 46 8.95 -18.08 3.54
CA LEU A 46 8.30 -19.40 3.51
C LEU A 46 8.73 -20.20 2.28
N THR A 47 8.69 -21.53 2.39
CA THR A 47 8.77 -22.42 1.22
C THR A 47 7.50 -22.32 0.37
N THR A 48 7.51 -22.88 -0.84
CA THR A 48 6.32 -22.93 -1.71
C THR A 48 5.15 -23.63 -1.00
N GLU A 49 5.41 -24.75 -0.30
CA GLU A 49 4.41 -25.46 0.50
C GLU A 49 3.90 -24.60 1.66
N GLY A 50 4.80 -23.86 2.32
CA GLY A 50 4.45 -22.96 3.41
C GLY A 50 3.55 -21.80 2.92
N ARG A 51 3.85 -21.23 1.76
CA ARG A 51 2.99 -20.21 1.15
C ARG A 51 1.63 -20.77 0.74
N ALA A 52 1.59 -21.96 0.16
CA ALA A 52 0.33 -22.62 -0.20
C ALA A 52 -0.54 -22.90 1.05
N ALA A 53 0.08 -23.34 2.17
CA ALA A 53 -0.62 -23.56 3.42
C ALA A 53 -1.16 -22.25 4.02
N LEU A 54 -0.35 -21.19 4.05
CA LEU A 54 -0.75 -19.86 4.54
C LEU A 54 -1.89 -19.27 3.68
N ARG A 55 -1.77 -19.35 2.36
CA ARG A 55 -2.83 -18.94 1.44
C ARG A 55 -4.14 -19.66 1.75
N LYS A 56 -4.08 -21.00 1.87
CA LYS A 56 -5.27 -21.80 2.16
C LYS A 56 -5.93 -21.38 3.49
N GLU A 57 -5.14 -21.14 4.53
CA GLU A 57 -5.65 -20.70 5.83
C GLU A 57 -6.39 -19.36 5.73
N ILE A 58 -5.83 -18.40 5.00
CA ILE A 58 -6.46 -17.09 4.76
C ILE A 58 -7.77 -17.25 3.98
N GLU A 59 -7.77 -18.08 2.92
CA GLU A 59 -8.96 -18.35 2.11
C GLU A 59 -10.04 -19.09 2.93
N ASP A 60 -9.65 -20.06 3.78
CA ASP A 60 -10.58 -20.79 4.70
C ASP A 60 -11.16 -19.83 5.78
N ALA A 61 -10.43 -18.78 6.14
CA ALA A 61 -10.94 -17.72 7.01
C ALA A 61 -11.95 -16.81 6.30
N GLY A 62 -12.12 -16.92 4.98
CA GLY A 62 -13.01 -16.11 4.16
C GLY A 62 -12.43 -14.75 3.79
N LEU A 63 -11.10 -14.60 3.84
CA LEU A 63 -10.40 -13.36 3.52
C LEU A 63 -9.80 -13.42 2.10
N SER A 64 -9.88 -12.33 1.36
CA SER A 64 -9.07 -12.11 0.15
C SER A 64 -7.69 -11.57 0.53
N ILE A 65 -6.72 -11.71 -0.40
CA ILE A 65 -5.32 -11.35 -0.15
C ILE A 65 -4.90 -10.21 -1.07
N THR A 66 -4.32 -9.15 -0.50
CA THR A 66 -3.52 -8.15 -1.21
C THR A 66 -2.11 -8.13 -0.62
N ILE A 67 -1.15 -7.58 -1.35
CA ILE A 67 0.25 -7.53 -0.90
C ILE A 67 0.77 -6.10 -1.04
N ASN A 68 1.37 -5.59 0.03
CA ASN A 68 2.08 -4.31 0.04
C ASN A 68 3.53 -4.49 0.52
N GLY A 69 4.44 -3.80 -0.14
CA GLY A 69 5.84 -3.75 0.25
C GLY A 69 6.78 -4.39 -0.77
N THR A 70 7.47 -3.53 -1.52
CA THR A 70 8.35 -3.92 -2.60
C THR A 70 9.67 -4.54 -2.15
N GLY A 71 10.13 -4.22 -0.94
CA GLY A 71 11.40 -4.71 -0.43
C GLY A 71 12.63 -4.22 -1.19
N LEU A 72 12.52 -3.13 -1.95
CA LEU A 72 13.66 -2.50 -2.64
C LEU A 72 14.70 -2.01 -1.65
N ARG A 73 15.96 -2.04 -2.04
CA ARG A 73 17.14 -1.63 -1.27
C ARG A 73 18.18 -1.03 -2.21
N PRO A 74 19.22 -0.31 -1.70
CA PRO A 74 20.22 0.32 -2.56
C PRO A 74 20.87 -0.62 -3.59
N GLU A 75 21.11 -1.88 -3.22
CA GLU A 75 21.69 -2.89 -4.12
C GLU A 75 20.69 -3.47 -5.14
N ARG A 76 19.41 -3.13 -5.03
CA ARG A 76 18.32 -3.53 -5.92
C ARG A 76 17.27 -2.42 -6.02
N ASP A 77 17.62 -1.35 -6.68
CA ASP A 77 16.81 -0.14 -6.84
C ASP A 77 16.54 0.11 -8.32
N VAL A 78 15.28 -0.07 -8.71
CA VAL A 78 14.83 0.12 -10.11
C VAL A 78 15.03 1.55 -10.61
N SER A 79 15.15 2.53 -9.71
CA SER A 79 15.41 3.92 -10.05
C SER A 79 16.90 4.26 -10.16
N SER A 80 17.79 3.31 -9.82
CA SER A 80 19.23 3.55 -9.76
C SER A 80 19.85 3.88 -11.11
N SER A 81 20.86 4.76 -11.11
CA SER A 81 21.74 5.00 -12.23
C SER A 81 22.82 3.92 -12.35
N ASP A 82 23.10 3.18 -11.28
CA ASP A 82 23.94 2.00 -11.32
C ASP A 82 23.20 0.87 -12.04
N LYS A 83 23.83 0.34 -13.10
CA LYS A 83 23.20 -0.65 -13.98
C LYS A 83 22.90 -1.98 -13.27
N GLU A 84 23.77 -2.40 -12.36
CA GLU A 84 23.60 -3.67 -11.68
C GLU A 84 22.49 -3.58 -10.62
N SER A 85 22.47 -2.50 -9.85
CA SER A 85 21.38 -2.22 -8.90
C SER A 85 20.02 -2.09 -9.62
N HIS A 86 19.97 -1.38 -10.76
CA HIS A 86 18.77 -1.26 -11.59
C HIS A 86 18.23 -2.61 -12.05
N LYS A 87 19.10 -3.46 -12.66
CA LYS A 87 18.72 -4.81 -13.11
C LYS A 87 18.30 -5.71 -11.93
N ALA A 88 19.00 -5.62 -10.80
CA ALA A 88 18.65 -6.38 -9.61
C ALA A 88 17.28 -5.94 -9.08
N GLY A 89 16.94 -4.65 -9.15
CA GLY A 89 15.63 -4.12 -8.80
C GLY A 89 14.52 -4.69 -9.68
N ILE A 90 14.68 -4.70 -10.99
CA ILE A 90 13.73 -5.31 -11.94
C ILE A 90 13.52 -6.79 -11.61
N LYS A 91 14.61 -7.56 -11.52
CA LYS A 91 14.54 -9.00 -11.20
C LYS A 91 13.81 -9.25 -9.87
N HIS A 92 14.09 -8.41 -8.87
CA HIS A 92 13.46 -8.54 -7.57
C HIS A 92 11.95 -8.27 -7.63
N LEU A 93 11.51 -7.21 -8.33
CA LEU A 93 10.09 -6.90 -8.47
C LEU A 93 9.35 -7.99 -9.26
N CYS A 94 9.94 -8.54 -10.33
CA CYS A 94 9.37 -9.69 -11.04
C CYS A 94 9.21 -10.90 -10.09
N HIS A 95 10.22 -11.21 -9.28
CA HIS A 95 10.13 -12.29 -8.31
C HIS A 95 9.04 -12.03 -7.25
N MET A 96 8.86 -10.79 -6.80
CA MET A 96 7.76 -10.44 -5.88
C MET A 96 6.38 -10.66 -6.51
N LEU A 97 6.23 -10.37 -7.80
CA LEU A 97 5.00 -10.66 -8.55
C LEU A 97 4.73 -12.18 -8.64
N ASP A 98 5.76 -13.00 -8.89
CA ASP A 98 5.65 -14.46 -8.87
C ASP A 98 5.15 -14.97 -7.50
N LEU A 99 5.77 -14.48 -6.42
CA LEU A 99 5.38 -14.84 -5.06
C LEU A 99 3.96 -14.35 -4.72
N SER A 100 3.57 -13.17 -5.22
CA SER A 100 2.21 -12.65 -5.05
C SER A 100 1.18 -13.55 -5.72
N LYS A 101 1.51 -14.08 -6.92
CA LYS A 101 0.68 -15.06 -7.61
C LYS A 101 0.57 -16.37 -6.83
N GLU A 102 1.67 -16.89 -6.25
CA GLU A 102 1.64 -18.08 -5.39
C GLU A 102 0.71 -17.87 -4.19
N MET A 103 0.72 -16.67 -3.60
CA MET A 103 -0.18 -16.30 -2.50
C MET A 103 -1.64 -16.08 -2.94
N GLY A 104 -1.94 -16.10 -4.24
CA GLY A 104 -3.30 -15.87 -4.74
C GLY A 104 -3.71 -14.40 -4.76
N ALA A 105 -2.77 -13.47 -4.58
CA ALA A 105 -3.05 -12.06 -4.67
C ALA A 105 -3.19 -11.60 -6.14
N GLU A 106 -4.18 -10.75 -6.40
CA GLU A 106 -4.35 -10.10 -7.71
C GLU A 106 -3.69 -8.72 -7.77
N LEU A 107 -3.38 -8.15 -6.59
CA LEU A 107 -2.77 -6.83 -6.43
C LEU A 107 -1.46 -6.96 -5.64
N PHE A 108 -0.39 -6.39 -6.20
CA PHE A 108 0.89 -6.18 -5.55
C PHE A 108 1.20 -4.69 -5.53
N SER A 109 1.44 -4.10 -4.38
CA SER A 109 1.57 -2.66 -4.19
C SER A 109 2.79 -2.25 -3.36
N GLY A 110 2.96 -0.95 -3.22
CA GLY A 110 4.02 -0.27 -2.49
C GLY A 110 4.74 0.74 -3.35
N ILE A 111 6.01 1.01 -3.10
CA ILE A 111 6.83 1.99 -3.82
C ILE A 111 7.78 1.26 -4.79
N PRO A 112 7.30 0.73 -5.94
CA PRO A 112 8.16 -0.02 -6.87
C PRO A 112 8.98 0.90 -7.78
N TYR A 113 8.80 2.21 -7.71
CA TYR A 113 9.50 3.21 -8.53
C TYR A 113 10.71 3.84 -7.84
N GLY A 114 11.06 3.40 -6.61
CA GLY A 114 12.23 3.90 -5.87
C GLY A 114 12.33 3.36 -4.45
N LEU A 115 13.33 3.83 -3.74
CA LEU A 115 13.55 3.44 -2.34
C LEU A 115 12.66 4.25 -1.40
N TRP A 116 11.99 3.57 -0.48
CA TRP A 116 11.24 4.21 0.59
C TRP A 116 12.16 4.95 1.57
N ASN A 117 11.67 6.05 2.14
CA ASN A 117 12.39 6.91 3.09
C ASN A 117 13.71 7.47 2.55
N THR A 118 13.78 7.74 1.24
CA THR A 118 14.93 8.40 0.62
C THR A 118 14.59 9.83 0.19
N ARG A 119 15.56 10.71 0.33
CA ARG A 119 15.47 12.13 -0.03
C ARG A 119 16.80 12.60 -0.63
N PRO A 120 16.77 13.62 -1.51
CA PRO A 120 17.98 14.31 -1.91
C PRO A 120 18.71 14.90 -0.70
N GLY A 121 20.06 14.89 -0.74
CA GLY A 121 20.88 15.56 0.25
C GLY A 121 20.78 17.10 0.14
N ALA A 122 21.33 17.80 1.13
CA ALA A 122 21.24 19.27 1.17
C ALA A 122 21.96 19.96 0.00
N ASP A 123 23.01 19.33 -0.54
CA ASP A 123 23.81 19.86 -1.66
C ASP A 123 23.42 19.28 -3.02
N ASP A 124 22.41 18.40 -3.08
CA ASP A 124 21.96 17.77 -4.31
C ASP A 124 21.03 18.69 -5.12
N ASP A 125 21.12 18.62 -6.45
CA ASP A 125 20.08 19.13 -7.33
C ASP A 125 18.86 18.18 -7.32
N ALA A 126 17.94 18.45 -6.41
CA ALA A 126 16.77 17.61 -6.19
C ALA A 126 15.90 17.44 -7.45
N ILE A 127 15.80 18.49 -8.29
CA ILE A 127 15.00 18.47 -9.52
C ILE A 127 15.66 17.58 -10.57
N ALA A 128 16.98 17.74 -10.76
CA ALA A 128 17.73 16.88 -11.70
C ALA A 128 17.68 15.41 -11.24
N MET A 129 17.88 15.14 -9.94
CA MET A 129 17.77 13.79 -9.37
C MET A 129 16.39 13.19 -9.56
N LYS A 130 15.31 13.93 -9.26
CA LYS A 130 13.93 13.47 -9.47
C LYS A 130 13.72 13.05 -10.93
N LYS A 131 14.15 13.91 -11.87
CA LYS A 131 14.02 13.64 -13.32
C LYS A 131 14.78 12.37 -13.74
N GLU A 132 16.02 12.21 -13.29
CA GLU A 132 16.85 11.05 -13.62
C GLU A 132 16.26 9.76 -13.03
N ARG A 133 15.96 9.77 -11.74
CA ARG A 133 15.42 8.61 -11.02
C ARG A 133 14.06 8.17 -11.59
N ARG A 134 13.19 9.14 -11.89
CA ARG A 134 11.91 8.87 -12.55
C ARG A 134 12.09 8.20 -13.91
N ALA A 135 13.00 8.71 -14.75
CA ALA A 135 13.26 8.12 -16.05
C ALA A 135 13.82 6.68 -15.94
N ASN A 136 14.70 6.43 -14.98
CA ASN A 136 15.23 5.11 -14.70
C ASN A 136 14.14 4.16 -14.21
N ALA A 137 13.30 4.60 -13.26
CA ALA A 137 12.18 3.83 -12.74
C ALA A 137 11.21 3.42 -13.85
N ILE A 138 10.78 4.36 -14.70
CA ILE A 138 9.89 4.09 -15.83
C ILE A 138 10.49 3.04 -16.77
N ARG A 139 11.78 3.15 -17.09
CA ARG A 139 12.46 2.16 -17.95
C ARG A 139 12.40 0.76 -17.35
N GLY A 140 12.69 0.61 -16.06
CA GLY A 140 12.61 -0.69 -15.38
C GLY A 140 11.19 -1.19 -15.21
N LEU A 141 10.26 -0.30 -14.86
CA LEU A 141 8.86 -0.66 -14.64
C LEU A 141 8.15 -1.09 -15.93
N LYS A 142 8.61 -0.70 -17.12
CA LYS A 142 8.12 -1.27 -18.39
C LYS A 142 8.37 -2.78 -18.49
N GLU A 143 9.52 -3.24 -18.02
CA GLU A 143 9.84 -4.68 -17.99
C GLU A 143 9.04 -5.38 -16.89
N VAL A 144 8.94 -4.78 -15.71
CA VAL A 144 8.17 -5.32 -14.59
C VAL A 144 6.67 -5.42 -14.91
N ALA A 145 6.09 -4.40 -15.55
CA ALA A 145 4.67 -4.38 -15.92
C ALA A 145 4.33 -5.45 -16.98
N LYS A 146 5.27 -5.73 -17.90
CA LYS A 146 5.12 -6.86 -18.83
C LYS A 146 5.09 -8.19 -18.09
N HIS A 147 5.98 -8.40 -17.11
CA HIS A 147 5.95 -9.60 -16.27
C HIS A 147 4.67 -9.67 -15.42
N ALA A 148 4.21 -8.54 -14.89
CA ALA A 148 2.92 -8.44 -14.18
C ALA A 148 1.75 -8.95 -15.03
N GLU A 149 1.70 -8.55 -16.31
CA GLU A 149 0.72 -9.03 -17.28
C GLU A 149 0.85 -10.55 -17.53
N GLU A 150 2.07 -11.07 -17.69
CA GLU A 150 2.34 -12.50 -17.91
C GLU A 150 1.86 -13.38 -16.74
N VAL A 151 2.03 -12.90 -15.49
CA VAL A 151 1.61 -13.65 -14.29
C VAL A 151 0.17 -13.33 -13.86
N GLY A 152 -0.42 -12.27 -14.40
CA GLY A 152 -1.79 -11.85 -14.09
C GLY A 152 -1.93 -11.21 -12.72
N VAL A 153 -0.93 -10.45 -12.26
CA VAL A 153 -0.93 -9.68 -11.00
C VAL A 153 -0.72 -8.21 -11.32
N VAL A 154 -1.65 -7.35 -10.95
CA VAL A 154 -1.53 -5.90 -11.17
C VAL A 154 -0.52 -5.30 -10.19
N ILE A 155 0.48 -4.58 -10.73
CA ILE A 155 1.39 -3.78 -9.89
C ILE A 155 0.81 -2.39 -9.68
N CYS A 156 0.59 -2.01 -8.42
CA CYS A 156 0.06 -0.71 -8.04
C CYS A 156 1.16 0.17 -7.43
N LEU A 157 1.43 1.30 -8.06
CA LEU A 157 2.40 2.29 -7.60
C LEU A 157 1.76 3.11 -6.47
N GLU A 158 2.22 2.93 -5.25
CA GLU A 158 1.78 3.72 -4.11
C GLU A 158 2.38 5.12 -4.18
N ILE A 159 1.54 6.12 -4.36
CA ILE A 159 1.97 7.51 -4.42
C ILE A 159 2.00 8.08 -3.01
N VAL A 160 3.21 8.20 -2.48
CA VAL A 160 3.45 8.61 -1.10
C VAL A 160 3.84 10.09 -1.01
N ASN A 161 3.70 10.67 0.18
CA ASN A 161 4.04 12.05 0.44
C ASN A 161 5.55 12.35 0.28
N ARG A 162 5.88 13.64 0.10
CA ARG A 162 7.26 14.14 -0.11
C ARG A 162 8.23 13.86 1.03
N PHE A 163 7.73 13.51 2.20
CA PHE A 163 8.58 13.19 3.34
C PHE A 163 9.08 11.74 3.32
N GLU A 164 8.44 10.87 2.52
CA GLU A 164 8.76 9.46 2.40
C GLU A 164 9.44 9.10 1.08
N GLN A 165 9.12 9.82 -0.02
CA GLN A 165 9.75 9.62 -1.33
C GLN A 165 9.65 10.94 -2.12
N TYR A 166 10.52 11.14 -3.12
CA TYR A 166 10.59 12.40 -3.89
C TYR A 166 10.35 12.23 -5.40
N ILE A 167 10.22 10.99 -5.91
CA ILE A 167 10.08 10.72 -7.36
C ILE A 167 8.66 11.02 -7.86
N ALA A 168 7.63 10.67 -7.08
CA ALA A 168 6.24 10.98 -7.37
C ALA A 168 5.46 11.16 -6.06
N ASN A 169 4.70 12.25 -5.94
CA ASN A 169 4.01 12.61 -4.72
C ASN A 169 2.52 12.91 -4.93
N THR A 170 2.07 13.18 -6.16
CA THR A 170 0.67 13.45 -6.48
C THR A 170 0.10 12.40 -7.44
N ALA A 171 -1.21 12.26 -7.46
CA ALA A 171 -1.90 11.39 -8.42
C ALA A 171 -1.56 11.80 -9.86
N GLU A 172 -1.43 13.09 -10.16
CA GLU A 172 -1.02 13.59 -11.49
C GLU A 172 0.37 13.06 -11.88
N GLU A 173 1.36 13.14 -10.98
CA GLU A 173 2.70 12.59 -11.22
C GLU A 173 2.67 11.07 -11.42
N GLY A 174 1.86 10.36 -10.64
CA GLY A 174 1.65 8.92 -10.76
C GLY A 174 1.00 8.54 -12.10
N ILE A 175 -0.06 9.25 -12.51
CA ILE A 175 -0.72 9.08 -13.80
C ILE A 175 0.29 9.24 -14.94
N ALA A 176 1.11 10.30 -14.90
CA ALA A 176 2.14 10.53 -15.90
C ALA A 176 3.19 9.41 -15.98
N ILE A 177 3.52 8.76 -14.84
CA ILE A 177 4.38 7.56 -14.84
C ILE A 177 3.67 6.38 -15.51
N CYS A 178 2.41 6.11 -15.17
CA CYS A 178 1.64 5.02 -15.77
C CYS A 178 1.42 5.23 -17.28
N GLU A 179 1.14 6.46 -17.72
CA GLU A 179 1.02 6.80 -19.15
C GLU A 179 2.31 6.50 -19.93
N GLU A 180 3.48 6.82 -19.36
CA GLU A 180 4.77 6.51 -19.98
C GLU A 180 5.11 5.02 -19.95
N ILE A 181 4.70 4.27 -18.92
CA ILE A 181 4.85 2.81 -18.86
C ILE A 181 3.95 2.15 -19.90
N ASN A 182 2.72 2.65 -20.06
CA ASN A 182 1.74 2.22 -21.04
C ASN A 182 1.44 0.71 -21.01
N ASN A 183 1.09 0.21 -19.83
CA ASN A 183 0.68 -1.18 -19.63
C ASN A 183 -0.50 -1.25 -18.64
N SER A 184 -1.55 -1.99 -18.97
CA SER A 184 -2.78 -2.10 -18.18
C SER A 184 -2.60 -2.78 -16.81
N TYR A 185 -1.52 -3.52 -16.63
CA TYR A 185 -1.14 -4.14 -15.34
C TYR A 185 -0.28 -3.24 -14.44
N CYS A 186 -0.04 -1.98 -14.86
CA CYS A 186 0.59 -0.96 -14.02
C CYS A 186 -0.44 0.13 -13.69
N LYS A 187 -0.81 0.24 -12.43
CA LYS A 187 -1.81 1.16 -11.92
C LYS A 187 -1.31 1.92 -10.70
N LEU A 188 -2.14 2.74 -10.10
CA LEU A 188 -1.85 3.51 -8.90
C LEU A 188 -2.53 2.89 -7.68
N LEU A 189 -1.84 2.93 -6.56
CA LEU A 189 -2.41 2.91 -5.23
C LEU A 189 -2.43 4.34 -4.70
N LEU A 190 -3.60 4.82 -4.31
CA LEU A 190 -3.79 6.14 -3.70
C LEU A 190 -4.18 5.96 -2.23
N ASP A 191 -3.39 6.56 -1.32
CA ASP A 191 -3.63 6.50 0.13
C ASP A 191 -4.12 7.86 0.62
N THR A 192 -5.27 7.89 1.29
CA THR A 192 -5.88 9.12 1.82
C THR A 192 -4.97 9.86 2.82
N PHE A 193 -4.11 9.15 3.55
CA PHE A 193 -3.11 9.78 4.42
C PHE A 193 -2.09 10.57 3.60
N HIS A 194 -1.53 10.00 2.53
CA HIS A 194 -0.57 10.67 1.67
C HIS A 194 -1.23 11.80 0.86
N MET A 195 -2.39 11.54 0.29
CA MET A 195 -3.16 12.54 -0.46
C MET A 195 -3.55 13.75 0.39
N ASN A 196 -3.85 13.56 1.69
CA ASN A 196 -4.15 14.67 2.60
C ASN A 196 -2.99 15.66 2.79
N ILE A 197 -1.77 15.26 2.44
CA ILE A 197 -0.58 16.12 2.50
C ILE A 197 -0.30 16.78 1.15
N GLU A 198 -0.54 16.09 0.05
CA GLU A 198 -0.04 16.45 -1.27
C GLU A 198 -1.11 16.98 -2.22
N GLU A 199 -2.36 16.54 -2.08
CA GLU A 199 -3.43 16.90 -3.00
C GLU A 199 -4.21 18.12 -2.51
N ASP A 200 -4.58 19.00 -3.43
CA ASP A 200 -5.48 20.12 -3.13
C ASP A 200 -6.88 19.62 -2.72
N TYR A 201 -7.36 18.54 -3.38
CA TYR A 201 -8.64 17.91 -3.07
C TYR A 201 -8.61 16.42 -3.42
N ILE A 202 -8.72 15.56 -2.42
CA ILE A 202 -8.62 14.10 -2.54
C ILE A 202 -9.63 13.51 -3.55
N PRO A 203 -10.92 13.89 -3.55
CA PRO A 203 -11.90 13.37 -4.51
C PRO A 203 -11.51 13.60 -5.97
N ASP A 204 -10.97 14.78 -6.31
CA ASP A 204 -10.55 15.11 -7.67
C ASP A 204 -9.35 14.26 -8.11
N ALA A 205 -8.39 14.01 -7.21
CA ALA A 205 -7.23 13.15 -7.46
C ALA A 205 -7.65 11.69 -7.74
N ILE A 206 -8.57 11.15 -6.95
CA ILE A 206 -9.15 9.81 -7.15
C ILE A 206 -9.86 9.75 -8.50
N LYS A 207 -10.71 10.76 -8.79
CA LYS A 207 -11.46 10.83 -10.05
C LYS A 207 -10.52 10.91 -11.25
N ALA A 208 -9.48 11.73 -11.20
CA ALA A 208 -8.50 11.86 -12.28
C ALA A 208 -7.80 10.54 -12.59
N ALA A 209 -7.37 9.80 -11.56
CA ALA A 209 -6.76 8.48 -11.74
C ALA A 209 -7.76 7.46 -12.36
N SER A 210 -9.02 7.50 -11.95
CA SER A 210 -10.08 6.65 -12.50
C SER A 210 -10.41 6.99 -13.94
N ASP A 211 -10.62 8.27 -14.28
CA ASP A 211 -10.95 8.73 -15.63
C ASP A 211 -9.87 8.34 -16.66
N LYS A 212 -8.63 8.22 -16.21
CA LYS A 212 -7.49 7.75 -17.00
C LYS A 212 -7.33 6.22 -17.01
N GLY A 213 -8.12 5.50 -16.22
CA GLY A 213 -8.03 4.04 -16.10
C GLY A 213 -6.85 3.53 -15.28
N TYR A 214 -6.21 4.40 -14.50
CA TYR A 214 -5.03 4.03 -13.69
C TYR A 214 -5.33 3.85 -12.20
N LEU A 215 -6.54 4.11 -11.72
CA LEU A 215 -6.90 3.77 -10.35
C LEU A 215 -6.96 2.24 -10.20
N GLY A 216 -6.08 1.68 -9.42
CA GLY A 216 -6.02 0.23 -9.16
C GLY A 216 -6.40 -0.14 -7.74
N TYR A 217 -6.02 0.69 -6.77
CA TYR A 217 -6.11 0.36 -5.36
C TYR A 217 -6.25 1.61 -4.48
N ILE A 218 -6.91 1.48 -3.33
CA ILE A 218 -7.06 2.60 -2.39
C ILE A 218 -6.70 2.14 -0.98
N HIS A 219 -5.73 2.82 -0.38
CA HIS A 219 -5.53 2.79 1.06
C HIS A 219 -6.32 3.89 1.76
N ILE A 220 -6.84 3.56 2.93
CA ILE A 220 -7.67 4.45 3.73
C ILE A 220 -7.11 4.59 5.13
N GLY A 221 -6.84 5.82 5.53
CA GLY A 221 -6.33 6.19 6.84
C GLY A 221 -6.69 7.62 7.18
N GLU A 222 -6.82 7.93 8.46
CA GLU A 222 -6.93 9.31 8.91
C GLU A 222 -5.60 10.06 8.70
N ALA A 223 -5.64 11.39 8.69
CA ALA A 223 -4.47 12.26 8.55
C ALA A 223 -3.36 12.00 9.61
N ASN A 224 -3.65 11.25 10.65
CA ASN A 224 -2.71 10.86 11.71
C ASN A 224 -2.47 9.34 11.77
N ARG A 225 -2.71 8.62 10.67
CA ARG A 225 -2.55 7.16 10.55
C ARG A 225 -3.48 6.34 11.46
N LYS A 226 -4.52 6.94 12.05
CA LYS A 226 -5.56 6.18 12.75
C LYS A 226 -6.50 5.50 11.78
N ILE A 227 -7.20 4.49 12.28
CA ILE A 227 -8.34 3.88 11.58
C ILE A 227 -9.46 4.92 11.47
N PRO A 228 -10.01 5.15 10.27
CA PRO A 228 -11.21 5.95 10.10
C PRO A 228 -12.42 5.28 10.77
N ASN A 229 -13.10 5.99 11.65
CA ASN A 229 -14.22 5.43 12.44
C ASN A 229 -15.48 6.31 12.48
N GLY A 230 -15.55 7.32 11.61
CA GLY A 230 -16.68 8.25 11.55
C GLY A 230 -16.72 9.26 12.70
N GLY A 231 -15.63 9.42 13.45
CA GLY A 231 -15.51 10.43 14.48
C GLY A 231 -15.67 11.85 13.92
N LYS A 232 -16.25 12.77 14.70
CA LYS A 232 -16.49 14.17 14.26
C LYS A 232 -15.22 15.02 14.08
N LYS A 233 -14.04 14.48 14.38
CA LYS A 233 -12.75 15.18 14.32
C LYS A 233 -11.84 14.48 13.29
N THR A 234 -12.14 14.69 12.03
CA THR A 234 -11.30 14.25 10.90
C THR A 234 -10.99 15.45 10.02
N ASN A 235 -9.84 15.42 9.37
CA ASN A 235 -9.45 16.38 8.33
C ASN A 235 -9.77 15.86 6.92
N ILE A 236 -10.29 14.64 6.82
CA ILE A 236 -10.60 13.98 5.55
C ILE A 236 -12.11 14.01 5.34
N ASP A 237 -12.53 14.51 4.19
CA ASP A 237 -13.93 14.54 3.78
C ASP A 237 -14.38 13.18 3.25
N TRP A 238 -14.70 12.27 4.18
CA TRP A 238 -15.11 10.91 3.87
C TRP A 238 -16.42 10.85 3.06
N GLU A 239 -17.32 11.80 3.25
CA GLU A 239 -18.58 11.86 2.51
C GLU A 239 -18.33 12.19 1.03
N ALA A 240 -17.47 13.19 0.76
CA ALA A 240 -17.08 13.55 -0.59
C ALA A 240 -16.28 12.42 -1.28
N ILE A 241 -15.37 11.76 -0.57
CA ILE A 241 -14.64 10.59 -1.09
C ILE A 241 -15.63 9.48 -1.45
N ALA A 242 -16.56 9.14 -0.55
CA ALA A 242 -17.56 8.09 -0.80
C ALA A 242 -18.48 8.41 -1.98
N ALA A 243 -18.86 9.68 -2.14
CA ALA A 243 -19.65 10.13 -3.28
C ALA A 243 -18.86 9.93 -4.59
N THR A 244 -17.58 10.31 -4.62
CA THR A 244 -16.71 10.13 -5.78
C THR A 244 -16.52 8.64 -6.11
N ILE A 245 -16.27 7.79 -5.11
CA ILE A 245 -16.13 6.33 -5.30
C ILE A 245 -17.38 5.72 -5.94
N LYS A 246 -18.57 6.16 -5.51
CA LYS A 246 -19.84 5.72 -6.12
C LYS A 246 -20.01 6.23 -7.55
N ASP A 247 -19.65 7.49 -7.79
CA ASP A 247 -19.75 8.14 -9.12
C ASP A 247 -18.86 7.45 -10.17
N ILE A 248 -17.62 7.12 -9.80
CA ILE A 248 -16.67 6.44 -10.69
C ILE A 248 -16.89 4.93 -10.79
N GLY A 249 -17.80 4.35 -9.98
CA GLY A 249 -18.08 2.92 -9.97
C GLY A 249 -16.89 2.05 -9.53
N TYR A 250 -16.04 2.56 -8.61
CA TYR A 250 -14.90 1.78 -8.11
C TYR A 250 -15.40 0.59 -7.28
N ASP A 251 -15.00 -0.62 -7.68
CA ASP A 251 -15.38 -1.89 -7.07
C ASP A 251 -14.20 -2.62 -6.37
N GLY A 252 -13.00 -2.06 -6.42
CA GLY A 252 -11.81 -2.61 -5.76
C GLY A 252 -11.87 -2.52 -4.23
N PRO A 253 -10.92 -3.16 -3.53
CA PRO A 253 -10.88 -3.13 -2.07
C PRO A 253 -10.38 -1.79 -1.52
N PHE A 254 -10.80 -1.49 -0.29
CA PHE A 254 -10.20 -0.47 0.56
C PHE A 254 -9.37 -1.17 1.63
N VAL A 255 -8.11 -0.82 1.80
CA VAL A 255 -7.31 -1.38 2.88
C VAL A 255 -6.85 -0.28 3.84
N MET A 256 -7.03 -0.54 5.12
CA MET A 256 -6.52 0.31 6.18
C MET A 256 -5.06 -0.02 6.45
N GLU A 257 -4.21 1.00 6.47
CA GLU A 257 -2.80 0.92 6.82
C GLU A 257 -2.49 1.80 8.05
N PRO A 258 -3.04 1.47 9.23
CA PRO A 258 -2.82 2.30 10.41
C PRO A 258 -1.49 1.97 11.08
N PHE A 259 -0.80 3.02 11.56
CA PHE A 259 0.39 2.92 12.38
C PHE A 259 0.13 3.64 13.70
N VAL A 260 -0.32 2.92 14.71
CA VAL A 260 -0.82 3.50 15.97
C VAL A 260 -0.02 3.10 17.21
N LEU A 261 0.81 2.03 17.11
CA LEU A 261 1.61 1.52 18.22
C LEU A 261 3.06 1.98 18.07
N GLU A 262 3.57 2.74 19.04
CA GLU A 262 4.97 3.18 19.08
C GLU A 262 5.96 2.01 19.25
N SER A 263 5.50 0.92 19.85
CA SER A 263 6.25 -0.34 19.99
C SER A 263 6.39 -1.12 18.67
N SER A 264 5.70 -0.69 17.62
CA SER A 264 5.78 -1.32 16.30
C SER A 264 7.20 -1.26 15.72
N SER A 265 7.62 -2.35 15.06
CA SER A 265 8.87 -2.37 14.30
C SER A 265 8.94 -1.30 13.19
N SER A 266 7.79 -0.85 12.70
CA SER A 266 7.66 0.20 11.68
C SER A 266 7.64 1.62 12.26
N ALA A 267 7.45 1.79 13.58
CA ALA A 267 7.24 3.10 14.21
C ALA A 267 8.28 4.16 13.81
N LYS A 268 9.57 3.79 13.86
CA LYS A 268 10.66 4.70 13.46
C LYS A 268 10.61 5.08 11.99
N SER A 269 10.26 4.13 11.13
CA SER A 269 10.23 4.33 9.68
C SER A 269 9.09 5.24 9.24
N VAL A 270 7.96 5.23 9.98
CA VAL A 270 6.81 6.11 9.75
C VAL A 270 6.81 7.33 10.66
N SER A 271 7.92 7.62 11.34
CA SER A 271 8.09 8.79 12.24
C SER A 271 7.03 8.87 13.35
N LEU A 272 6.69 7.75 13.95
CA LEU A 272 5.76 7.67 15.06
C LEU A 272 6.51 7.91 16.38
N TRP A 273 6.46 9.15 16.87
CA TRP A 273 7.19 9.63 18.05
C TRP A 273 6.32 9.87 19.28
N ARG A 274 5.09 9.42 19.26
CA ARG A 274 4.12 9.54 20.36
C ARG A 274 3.11 8.41 20.32
N GLU A 275 2.52 8.11 21.43
CA GLU A 275 1.35 7.24 21.48
C GLU A 275 0.20 7.89 20.70
N ILE A 276 -0.34 7.15 19.73
CA ILE A 276 -1.52 7.55 18.97
C ILE A 276 -2.77 6.86 19.54
N LYS A 277 -2.59 5.62 20.00
CA LYS A 277 -3.62 4.83 20.66
C LYS A 277 -3.23 4.58 22.12
N ASP A 278 -4.17 4.78 23.02
CA ASP A 278 -4.00 4.44 24.44
C ASP A 278 -4.02 2.91 24.60
N GLY A 279 -2.85 2.36 25.00
CA GLY A 279 -2.67 0.95 25.28
C GLY A 279 -2.52 0.05 24.04
N THR A 280 -1.98 -1.16 24.27
CA THR A 280 -1.71 -2.20 23.27
C THR A 280 -2.66 -3.39 23.43
N ASP A 281 -3.80 -3.18 24.08
CA ASP A 281 -4.84 -4.17 24.31
C ASP A 281 -5.41 -4.70 22.98
N ILE A 282 -5.28 -6.01 22.77
CA ILE A 282 -5.67 -6.68 21.52
C ILE A 282 -7.17 -6.54 21.27
N ASP A 283 -8.01 -6.66 22.28
CA ASP A 283 -9.46 -6.52 22.10
C ASP A 283 -9.84 -5.09 21.73
N GLY A 284 -9.16 -4.10 22.25
CA GLY A 284 -9.29 -2.71 21.84
C GLY A 284 -8.86 -2.45 20.41
N LEU A 285 -7.75 -3.08 19.94
CA LEU A 285 -7.31 -3.01 18.54
C LEU A 285 -8.36 -3.67 17.60
N VAL A 286 -8.88 -4.83 17.97
CA VAL A 286 -9.96 -5.48 17.20
C VAL A 286 -11.21 -4.61 17.14
N ALA A 287 -11.60 -3.99 18.25
CA ALA A 287 -12.77 -3.12 18.29
C ALA A 287 -12.61 -1.88 17.40
N ASP A 288 -11.42 -1.26 17.38
CA ASP A 288 -11.12 -0.12 16.49
C ASP A 288 -11.19 -0.54 15.02
N ALA A 289 -10.56 -1.68 14.68
CA ALA A 289 -10.59 -2.21 13.33
C ALA A 289 -12.02 -2.51 12.86
N ALA A 290 -12.84 -3.16 13.70
CA ALA A 290 -14.25 -3.42 13.41
C ALA A 290 -15.08 -2.13 13.27
N ALA A 291 -14.79 -1.10 14.06
CA ALA A 291 -15.44 0.21 13.93
C ALA A 291 -15.13 0.86 12.57
N GLY A 292 -13.89 0.73 12.08
CA GLY A 292 -13.49 1.17 10.74
C GLY A 292 -14.30 0.50 9.64
N VAL A 293 -14.42 -0.83 9.67
CA VAL A 293 -15.26 -1.59 8.72
C VAL A 293 -16.71 -1.07 8.74
N LYS A 294 -17.29 -0.96 9.94
CA LYS A 294 -18.67 -0.46 10.10
C LYS A 294 -18.84 0.93 9.52
N PHE A 295 -17.88 1.82 9.75
CA PHE A 295 -17.90 3.17 9.24
C PHE A 295 -17.90 3.17 7.70
N PHE A 296 -16.93 2.49 7.07
CA PHE A 296 -16.83 2.45 5.61
C PHE A 296 -18.05 1.81 4.96
N LYS A 297 -18.59 0.73 5.51
CA LYS A 297 -19.81 0.10 4.99
C LYS A 297 -21.05 0.96 5.18
N SER A 298 -21.01 1.98 6.05
CA SER A 298 -22.12 2.94 6.26
C SER A 298 -22.11 4.14 5.30
N LEU A 299 -20.97 4.44 4.66
CA LEU A 299 -20.84 5.47 3.63
C LEU A 299 -21.49 5.00 2.30
#